data_28d11301786b46f84f9b4ba6efa53531
#
_entry.id   28d11301786b46f84f9b4ba6efa53531
#
_cell.length_a   1.000
_cell.length_b   1.000
_cell.length_c   1.000
_cell.angle_alpha   90.00
_cell.angle_beta   90.00
_cell.angle_gamma   90.00
#
_symmetry.space_group_name_H-M   'P 1'
#
loop_
_entity.id
_entity.type
_entity.pdbx_description
1 polymer ?
#
loop_
_entity_poly.entity_id
_entity_poly.type
_entity_poly.pdbx_seq_one_letter_code
_entity_poly.pdbx_strand_id
1 'polypeptide(L)'
;VGSEMCIRDRVCDARYTLILQPQSAGQALRQYLAGHGFLIEREALAQDGHFLYTVLRAKKGTMPPLTPGQQYATPQLLAEGGPLLGAYLARIEAALAGTVRGLQKASEPEKLRYYQTALAEIQEMRKHHDDCP
;
A
#
# COMPACT_ATOMS: atom_id res chain seq x y z
N VAL A 1 -4.53 -12.36 -10.83
CA VAL A 1 -5.41 -13.45 -10.44
C VAL A 1 -4.61 -14.70 -10.14
N GLY A 2 -3.75 -15.14 -11.06
CA GLY A 2 -2.91 -16.31 -10.83
C GLY A 2 -1.94 -16.14 -9.67
N SER A 3 -1.37 -14.94 -9.47
CA SER A 3 -0.44 -14.69 -8.39
C SER A 3 -1.13 -14.74 -7.03
N GLU A 4 -2.39 -14.30 -6.93
CA GLU A 4 -3.14 -14.37 -5.69
C GLU A 4 -3.43 -15.82 -5.29
N MET A 5 -3.78 -16.66 -6.25
CA MET A 5 -3.98 -18.09 -5.99
C MET A 5 -2.69 -18.78 -5.56
N CYS A 6 -1.57 -18.43 -6.20
CA CYS A 6 -0.27 -18.97 -5.82
C CYS A 6 0.11 -18.57 -4.40
N ILE A 7 -0.16 -17.33 -4.03
CA ILE A 7 0.08 -16.85 -2.67
C ILE A 7 -0.75 -17.66 -1.67
N ARG A 8 -2.04 -17.85 -1.96
CA ARG A 8 -2.92 -18.59 -1.06
C ARG A 8 -2.46 -20.02 -0.86
N ASP A 9 -2.08 -20.71 -1.95
CA ASP A 9 -1.65 -22.10 -1.88
C ASP A 9 -0.35 -22.25 -1.09
N ARG A 10 0.59 -21.33 -1.26
CA ARG A 10 1.88 -21.42 -0.61
C ARG A 10 1.88 -20.95 0.83
N VAL A 11 1.05 -19.98 1.16
CA VAL A 11 1.09 -19.32 2.47
C VAL A 11 0.12 -19.94 3.45
N CYS A 12 -0.64 -20.95 3.05
CA CYS A 12 -1.36 -21.78 4.01
C CYS A 12 -0.40 -22.51 4.96
N ASP A 13 0.87 -22.57 4.63
CA ASP A 13 1.89 -23.16 5.49
C ASP A 13 2.66 -22.04 6.20
N ALA A 14 2.57 -22.02 7.53
CA ALA A 14 3.19 -20.99 8.36
C ALA A 14 4.72 -20.96 8.27
N ARG A 15 5.34 -21.97 7.65
CA ARG A 15 6.79 -22.03 7.49
C ARG A 15 7.32 -21.12 6.39
N TYR A 16 6.44 -20.66 5.50
CA TYR A 16 6.88 -19.87 4.35
C TYR A 16 6.75 -18.38 4.60
N THR A 17 7.80 -17.68 4.19
CA THR A 17 7.80 -16.21 4.09
C THR A 17 7.81 -15.85 2.61
N LEU A 18 6.92 -14.96 2.21
CA LEU A 18 6.80 -14.54 0.81
C LEU A 18 7.44 -13.18 0.60
N ILE A 19 8.18 -13.09 -0.51
CA ILE A 19 8.68 -11.79 -0.99
C ILE A 19 7.83 -11.42 -2.20
N LEU A 20 7.13 -10.30 -2.11
CA LEU A 20 6.16 -9.89 -3.12
C LEU A 20 6.52 -8.51 -3.65
N GLN A 21 6.38 -8.35 -4.96
CA GLN A 21 6.59 -7.08 -5.62
C GLN A 21 5.37 -6.77 -6.46
N PRO A 22 4.42 -5.96 -5.93
CA PRO A 22 3.23 -5.61 -6.70
C PRO A 22 3.57 -4.71 -7.88
N GLN A 23 2.83 -4.86 -8.98
CA GLN A 23 3.06 -4.09 -10.20
C GLN A 23 2.56 -2.65 -10.12
N SER A 24 1.70 -2.36 -9.15
CA SER A 24 1.19 -1.01 -8.90
C SER A 24 1.59 -0.60 -7.48
N ALA A 25 0.88 0.35 -6.90
CA ALA A 25 1.16 0.81 -5.53
C ALA A 25 0.90 -0.26 -4.46
N GLY A 26 0.38 -1.42 -4.84
CA GLY A 26 0.21 -2.53 -3.91
C GLY A 26 -1.06 -2.46 -3.08
N GLN A 27 -1.96 -1.54 -3.39
CA GLN A 27 -3.18 -1.34 -2.61
C GLN A 27 -4.02 -2.62 -2.53
N ALA A 28 -4.31 -3.23 -3.68
CA ALA A 28 -5.12 -4.44 -3.72
C ALA A 28 -4.43 -5.62 -3.03
N LEU A 29 -3.12 -5.73 -3.19
CA LEU A 29 -2.35 -6.79 -2.56
C LEU A 29 -2.35 -6.66 -1.04
N ARG A 30 -2.12 -5.45 -0.53
CA ARG A 30 -2.13 -5.21 0.91
C ARG A 30 -3.52 -5.49 1.51
N GLN A 31 -4.56 -5.05 0.83
CA GLN A 31 -5.93 -5.31 1.26
C GLN A 31 -6.22 -6.80 1.32
N TYR A 32 -5.81 -7.54 0.29
CA TYR A 32 -5.97 -8.99 0.25
C TYR A 32 -5.25 -9.66 1.42
N LEU A 33 -3.98 -9.32 1.64
CA LEU A 33 -3.20 -9.94 2.70
C LEU A 33 -3.79 -9.69 4.07
N ALA A 34 -4.18 -8.46 4.35
CA ALA A 34 -4.77 -8.12 5.64
C ALA A 34 -6.11 -8.84 5.87
N GLY A 35 -6.89 -9.05 4.80
CA GLY A 35 -8.20 -9.68 4.90
C GLY A 35 -8.19 -11.20 4.89
N HIS A 36 -7.05 -11.84 4.63
CA HIS A 36 -6.99 -13.29 4.43
C HIS A 36 -6.00 -14.01 5.36
N GLY A 37 -5.69 -13.40 6.50
CA GLY A 37 -4.87 -14.05 7.51
C GLY A 37 -3.38 -14.00 7.23
N PHE A 38 -2.92 -12.96 6.56
CA PHE A 38 -1.50 -12.73 6.33
C PHE A 38 -1.04 -11.49 7.07
N LEU A 39 0.23 -11.50 7.46
CA LEU A 39 0.89 -10.40 8.13
C LEU A 39 1.98 -9.86 7.23
N ILE A 40 1.95 -8.56 6.98
CA ILE A 40 3.05 -7.88 6.28
C ILE A 40 4.11 -7.56 7.33
N GLU A 41 5.24 -8.28 7.28
CA GLU A 41 6.30 -8.10 8.26
C GLU A 41 7.15 -6.87 7.98
N ARG A 42 7.50 -6.68 6.71
CA ARG A 42 8.39 -5.59 6.29
C ARG A 42 8.01 -5.12 4.91
N GLU A 43 8.26 -3.85 4.65
CA GLU A 43 8.14 -3.27 3.33
C GLU A 43 9.36 -2.40 3.06
N ALA A 44 9.78 -2.39 1.81
CA ALA A 44 10.90 -1.56 1.37
C ALA A 44 10.55 -0.92 0.04
N LEU A 45 11.19 0.20 -0.25
CA LEU A 45 11.07 0.89 -1.52
C LEU A 45 12.34 0.68 -2.31
N ALA A 46 12.18 0.50 -3.62
CA ALA A 46 13.30 0.40 -4.54
C ALA A 46 13.02 1.26 -5.76
N GLN A 47 14.08 1.67 -6.43
CA GLN A 47 13.98 2.49 -7.61
C GLN A 47 14.80 1.90 -8.74
N ASP A 48 14.19 1.85 -9.92
CA ASP A 48 14.86 1.43 -11.14
C ASP A 48 14.52 2.45 -12.23
N GLY A 49 15.48 3.31 -12.55
CA GLY A 49 15.23 4.42 -13.46
C GLY A 49 14.18 5.36 -12.90
N HIS A 50 13.06 5.48 -13.61
CA HIS A 50 11.94 6.31 -13.18
C HIS A 50 10.89 5.56 -12.36
N PHE A 51 11.07 4.24 -12.18
CA PHE A 51 10.10 3.43 -11.46
C PHE A 51 10.43 3.37 -9.99
N LEU A 52 9.45 3.72 -9.17
CA LEU A 52 9.46 3.43 -7.73
C LEU A 52 8.52 2.27 -7.48
N TYR A 53 9.00 1.26 -6.78
CA TYR A 53 8.17 0.11 -6.47
C TYR A 53 8.39 -0.34 -5.04
N THR A 54 7.40 -1.07 -4.51
CA THR A 54 7.47 -1.61 -3.17
C THR A 54 7.80 -3.10 -3.23
N VAL A 55 8.54 -3.56 -2.22
CA VAL A 55 8.80 -4.98 -2.01
C VAL A 55 8.25 -5.32 -0.64
N LEU A 56 7.38 -6.31 -0.58
CA LEU A 56 6.73 -6.72 0.65
C LEU A 56 7.27 -8.06 1.11
N ARG A 57 7.46 -8.20 2.41
CA ARG A 57 7.70 -9.52 3.01
C ARG A 57 6.50 -9.88 3.87
N ALA A 58 5.81 -10.95 3.52
CA ALA A 58 4.58 -11.37 4.17
C ALA A 58 4.67 -12.82 4.61
N LYS A 59 3.94 -13.14 5.67
CA LYS A 59 3.83 -14.51 6.16
C LYS A 59 2.42 -14.73 6.69
N LYS A 60 2.08 -15.98 6.99
CA LYS A 60 0.81 -16.27 7.65
C LYS A 60 0.79 -15.63 9.03
N GLY A 61 -0.30 -14.97 9.36
CA GLY A 61 -0.45 -14.27 10.63
C GLY A 61 -1.62 -13.33 10.59
N THR A 62 -1.79 -12.56 11.65
CA THR A 62 -2.91 -11.64 11.79
C THR A 62 -2.38 -10.21 11.93
N MET A 63 -3.03 -9.29 11.25
CA MET A 63 -2.74 -7.87 11.40
C MET A 63 -4.06 -7.11 11.43
N PRO A 64 -4.09 -5.90 12.05
CA PRO A 64 -5.32 -5.11 12.04
C PRO A 64 -5.74 -4.75 10.61
N PRO A 65 -7.03 -4.54 10.36
CA PRO A 65 -7.48 -4.07 9.05
C PRO A 65 -6.79 -2.75 8.71
N LEU A 66 -6.41 -2.60 7.44
CA LEU A 66 -5.74 -1.40 6.98
C LEU A 66 -6.77 -0.33 6.63
N THR A 67 -6.49 0.91 7.03
CA THR A 67 -7.29 2.05 6.60
C THR A 67 -7.04 2.32 5.12
N PRO A 68 -7.92 3.10 4.44
CA PRO A 68 -7.71 3.38 3.02
C PRO A 68 -6.31 3.91 2.68
N GLY A 69 -5.77 4.82 3.47
CA GLY A 69 -4.41 5.31 3.25
C GLY A 69 -3.34 4.27 3.52
N GLN A 70 -3.54 3.44 4.55
CA GLN A 70 -2.59 2.38 4.89
C GLN A 70 -2.51 1.29 3.82
N GLN A 71 -3.53 1.16 2.98
CA GLN A 71 -3.49 0.23 1.86
C GLN A 71 -2.47 0.66 0.81
N TYR A 72 -2.09 1.93 0.79
CA TYR A 72 -1.06 2.48 -0.09
C TYR A 72 0.29 2.61 0.59
N ALA A 73 0.30 2.87 1.90
CA ALA A 73 1.53 3.04 2.68
C ALA A 73 1.28 2.54 4.10
N THR A 74 1.74 1.33 4.39
CA THR A 74 1.57 0.72 5.71
C THR A 74 2.48 1.38 6.75
N PRO A 75 2.18 1.21 8.04
CA PRO A 75 3.11 1.66 9.08
C PRO A 75 4.52 1.07 8.93
N GLN A 76 4.63 -0.17 8.45
CA GLN A 76 5.93 -0.79 8.20
C GLN A 76 6.71 -0.02 7.14
N LEU A 77 6.04 0.38 6.05
CA LEU A 77 6.69 1.16 5.01
C LEU A 77 7.11 2.54 5.51
N LEU A 78 6.28 3.19 6.30
CA LEU A 78 6.60 4.50 6.87
C LEU A 78 7.82 4.43 7.78
N ALA A 79 7.98 3.32 8.51
CA ALA A 79 9.12 3.13 9.40
C ALA A 79 10.40 2.78 8.65
N GLU A 80 10.31 2.05 7.54
CA GLU A 80 11.47 1.48 6.86
C GLU A 80 11.69 2.00 5.45
N GLY A 81 10.91 2.97 4.99
CA GLY A 81 10.93 3.43 3.60
C GLY A 81 12.21 4.11 3.16
N GLY A 82 12.98 4.67 4.09
CA GLY A 82 14.26 5.27 3.80
C GLY A 82 14.15 6.52 2.92
N PRO A 83 15.21 6.81 2.14
CA PRO A 83 15.27 8.07 1.38
C PRO A 83 14.28 8.17 0.23
N LEU A 84 13.68 7.06 -0.20
CA LEU A 84 12.70 7.08 -1.29
C LEU A 84 11.28 7.35 -0.81
N LEU A 85 11.03 7.34 0.49
CA LEU A 85 9.67 7.44 1.03
C LEU A 85 8.97 8.74 0.63
N GLY A 86 9.68 9.88 0.72
CA GLY A 86 9.09 11.16 0.34
C GLY A 86 8.61 11.19 -1.10
N ALA A 87 9.44 10.71 -2.02
CA ALA A 87 9.07 10.65 -3.44
C ALA A 87 7.91 9.69 -3.67
N TYR A 88 7.90 8.55 -2.98
CA TYR A 88 6.81 7.59 -3.08
C TYR A 88 5.48 8.21 -2.63
N LEU A 89 5.47 8.83 -1.46
CA LEU A 89 4.25 9.46 -0.93
C LEU A 89 3.76 10.58 -1.86
N ALA A 90 4.67 11.36 -2.44
CA ALA A 90 4.28 12.42 -3.37
C ALA A 90 3.60 11.84 -4.62
N ARG A 91 4.10 10.73 -5.14
CA ARG A 91 3.51 10.07 -6.30
C ARG A 91 2.13 9.50 -5.98
N ILE A 92 1.98 8.86 -4.82
CA ILE A 92 0.69 8.33 -4.39
C ILE A 92 -0.32 9.47 -4.20
N GLU A 93 0.09 10.55 -3.56
CA GLU A 93 -0.78 11.71 -3.36
C GLU A 93 -1.28 12.26 -4.70
N ALA A 94 -0.39 12.43 -5.66
CA ALA A 94 -0.76 12.95 -6.99
C ALA A 94 -1.75 12.01 -7.70
N ALA A 95 -1.50 10.70 -7.62
CA ALA A 95 -2.38 9.72 -8.24
C ALA A 95 -3.77 9.73 -7.60
N LEU A 96 -3.84 9.77 -6.27
CA LEU A 96 -5.11 9.81 -5.55
C LEU A 96 -5.86 11.11 -5.82
N ALA A 97 -5.17 12.24 -5.86
CA ALA A 97 -5.79 13.52 -6.19
C ALA A 97 -6.42 13.49 -7.57
N GLY A 98 -5.75 12.89 -8.55
CA GLY A 98 -6.31 12.73 -9.89
C GLY A 98 -7.55 11.85 -9.89
N THR A 99 -7.52 10.75 -9.15
CA THR A 99 -8.67 9.86 -9.03
C THR A 99 -9.86 10.56 -8.38
N VAL A 100 -9.62 11.33 -7.32
CA VAL A 100 -10.69 12.10 -6.65
C VAL A 100 -11.33 13.10 -7.61
N ARG A 101 -10.50 13.84 -8.37
CA ARG A 101 -11.03 14.80 -9.35
C ARG A 101 -11.92 14.10 -10.39
N GLY A 102 -11.51 12.94 -10.87
CA GLY A 102 -12.30 12.17 -11.83
C GLY A 102 -13.63 11.71 -11.25
N LEU A 103 -13.60 11.23 -10.00
CA LEU A 103 -14.81 10.71 -9.34
C LEU A 103 -15.80 11.81 -8.97
N GLN A 104 -15.35 13.06 -8.78
CA GLN A 104 -16.24 14.17 -8.52
C GLN A 104 -17.20 14.43 -9.68
N LYS A 105 -16.83 14.02 -10.89
CA LYS A 105 -17.65 14.15 -12.09
C LYS A 105 -18.52 12.94 -12.35
N ALA A 106 -18.33 11.86 -11.58
CA ALA A 106 -19.06 10.60 -11.74
C ALA A 106 -20.05 10.43 -10.60
N SER A 107 -21.07 9.58 -10.80
CA SER A 107 -22.07 9.31 -9.77
C SER A 107 -21.68 8.09 -8.94
N GLU A 108 -20.56 8.17 -8.25
CA GLU A 108 -20.06 7.07 -7.44
C GLU A 108 -19.61 7.59 -6.05
N PRO A 109 -20.57 7.95 -5.17
CA PRO A 109 -20.24 8.60 -3.90
C PRO A 109 -19.45 7.72 -2.95
N GLU A 110 -19.62 6.40 -2.98
CA GLU A 110 -18.89 5.50 -2.10
C GLU A 110 -17.41 5.41 -2.49
N LYS A 111 -17.12 5.30 -3.79
CA LYS A 111 -15.75 5.33 -4.27
C LYS A 111 -15.09 6.68 -3.99
N LEU A 112 -15.83 7.76 -4.23
CA LEU A 112 -15.29 9.09 -3.96
C LEU A 112 -14.90 9.23 -2.50
N ARG A 113 -15.74 8.78 -1.57
CA ARG A 113 -15.46 8.85 -0.15
C ARG A 113 -14.21 8.03 0.21
N TYR A 114 -14.10 6.83 -0.34
CA TYR A 114 -12.94 5.98 -0.10
C TYR A 114 -11.64 6.68 -0.53
N TYR A 115 -11.62 7.20 -1.75
CA TYR A 115 -10.41 7.83 -2.26
C TYR A 115 -10.12 9.18 -1.60
N GLN A 116 -11.14 9.92 -1.19
CA GLN A 116 -10.93 11.14 -0.40
C GLN A 116 -10.29 10.83 0.95
N THR A 117 -10.75 9.76 1.60
CA THR A 117 -10.17 9.32 2.86
C THR A 117 -8.72 8.88 2.66
N ALA A 118 -8.45 8.08 1.64
CA ALA A 118 -7.09 7.65 1.33
C ALA A 118 -6.18 8.84 1.08
N LEU A 119 -6.64 9.80 0.28
CA LEU A 119 -5.87 11.00 -0.03
C LEU A 119 -5.55 11.81 1.23
N ALA A 120 -6.53 12.01 2.08
CA ALA A 120 -6.33 12.78 3.31
C ALA A 120 -5.30 12.08 4.22
N GLU A 121 -5.37 10.77 4.33
CA GLU A 121 -4.42 10.00 5.14
C GLU A 121 -3.01 10.06 4.56
N ILE A 122 -2.86 9.96 3.25
CA ILE A 122 -1.55 10.08 2.61
C ILE A 122 -0.97 11.49 2.79
N GLN A 123 -1.80 12.51 2.68
CA GLN A 123 -1.36 13.88 2.92
C GLN A 123 -0.86 14.07 4.35
N GLU A 124 -1.53 13.45 5.33
CA GLU A 124 -1.12 13.51 6.72
C GLU A 124 0.21 12.77 6.93
N MET A 125 0.38 11.59 6.32
CA MET A 125 1.62 10.84 6.35
C MET A 125 2.78 11.65 5.77
N ARG A 126 2.54 12.31 4.63
CA ARG A 126 3.55 13.12 3.98
C ARG A 126 3.94 14.32 4.81
N LYS A 127 2.97 14.98 5.41
CA LYS A 127 3.21 16.10 6.31
C LYS A 127 4.06 15.67 7.50
N HIS A 128 3.73 14.55 8.11
CA HIS A 128 4.46 14.03 9.25
C HIS A 128 5.90 13.65 8.85
N HIS A 129 6.08 13.08 7.68
CA HIS A 129 7.41 12.73 7.16
C HIS A 129 8.26 13.99 6.94
N ASP A 130 7.67 15.06 6.40
CA ASP A 130 8.39 16.31 6.13
C ASP A 130 8.75 17.02 7.44
N ASP A 131 7.90 16.94 8.45
CA ASP A 131 8.13 17.58 9.75
C ASP A 131 9.10 16.81 10.64
N CYS A 132 9.28 15.50 10.38
CA CYS A 132 10.16 14.63 11.18
C CYS A 132 11.17 13.94 10.27
N PRO A 133 12.18 14.69 9.78
CA PRO A 133 13.16 14.12 8.86
C PRO A 133 14.10 13.08 9.50
#